data_01f480d62f0b1be746c6d45305c7dcd8
#
_entry.id   01f480d62f0b1be746c6d45305c7dcd8
#
_cell.length_a   1.000
_cell.length_b   1.000
_cell.length_c   1.000
_cell.angle_alpha   90.00
_cell.angle_beta   90.00
_cell.angle_gamma   90.00
#
_symmetry.space_group_name_H-M   'P 1'
#
loop_
_entity.id
_entity.type
_entity.pdbx_description
1 polymer ?
#
loop_
_entity_poly.entity_id
_entity_poly.type
_entity_poly.pdbx_seq_one_letter_code
_entity_poly.pdbx_strand_id
1 'polypeptide(L)'
;MQNVDRILFVPSRKETEVRSIEVFEKEKRMAEAGECIGITTKDQLFVERGEVISKIDNVQKPVNEFKAQIFWMSNEPFNISNDIILRCSTQEVKCSIREILRKINTSTLEMIDDKNTLRETEAGEVVIRTKNPVVVEKFKDIPELGRFVLVKNNNTIAGGIIDEVLN
;
A
#
# COMPACT_ATOMS: atom_id res chain seq x y z
N MET A 1 5.24 -8.41 -17.86
CA MET A 1 4.26 -7.73 -18.76
C MET A 1 4.81 -7.75 -20.17
N GLN A 2 3.99 -8.01 -21.16
CA GLN A 2 4.40 -8.00 -22.58
C GLN A 2 3.32 -7.33 -23.44
N ASN A 3 3.68 -7.01 -24.68
CA ASN A 3 2.72 -6.44 -25.64
C ASN A 3 1.56 -7.42 -25.84
N VAL A 4 0.36 -6.88 -26.06
CA VAL A 4 -0.93 -7.57 -26.18
C VAL A 4 -1.42 -8.26 -24.89
N ASP A 5 -0.74 -8.10 -23.74
CA ASP A 5 -1.33 -8.50 -22.47
C ASP A 5 -2.61 -7.71 -22.21
N ARG A 6 -3.68 -8.41 -21.83
CA ARG A 6 -4.89 -7.77 -21.30
C ARG A 6 -4.67 -7.39 -19.86
N ILE A 7 -4.93 -6.13 -19.56
CA ILE A 7 -4.69 -5.53 -18.26
C ILE A 7 -5.94 -4.88 -17.69
N LEU A 8 -6.01 -4.85 -16.38
CA LEU A 8 -7.05 -4.20 -15.60
C LEU A 8 -6.41 -3.16 -14.67
N PHE A 9 -6.94 -1.95 -14.69
CA PHE A 9 -6.63 -0.91 -13.71
C PHE A 9 -7.51 -1.08 -12.48
N VAL A 10 -6.91 -1.10 -11.29
CA VAL A 10 -7.58 -1.32 -10.03
C VAL A 10 -7.31 -0.11 -9.10
N PRO A 11 -8.32 0.51 -8.50
CA PRO A 11 -9.69 0.02 -8.28
C PRO A 11 -10.72 0.40 -9.39
N SER A 12 -10.37 1.20 -10.39
CA SER A 12 -11.34 1.71 -11.38
C SER A 12 -11.99 0.64 -12.27
N ARG A 13 -11.39 -0.55 -12.35
CA ARG A 13 -11.82 -1.69 -13.17
C ARG A 13 -11.88 -1.40 -14.68
N LYS A 14 -11.05 -0.47 -15.15
CA LYS A 14 -10.90 -0.20 -16.58
C LYS A 14 -10.01 -1.25 -17.21
N GLU A 15 -10.50 -1.90 -18.26
CA GLU A 15 -9.79 -2.94 -18.99
C GLU A 15 -9.27 -2.40 -20.32
N THR A 16 -8.11 -2.88 -20.74
CA THR A 16 -7.52 -2.60 -22.05
C THR A 16 -6.43 -3.62 -22.38
N GLU A 17 -5.82 -3.46 -23.56
CA GLU A 17 -4.64 -4.21 -23.98
C GLU A 17 -3.41 -3.31 -24.02
N VAL A 18 -2.25 -3.84 -23.62
CA VAL A 18 -0.96 -3.16 -23.78
C VAL A 18 -0.62 -3.08 -25.26
N ARG A 19 -0.51 -1.87 -25.80
CA ARG A 19 -0.12 -1.61 -27.19
C ARG A 19 1.39 -1.66 -27.34
N SER A 20 2.13 -0.93 -26.48
CA SER A 20 3.59 -0.93 -26.46
C SER A 20 4.13 -0.72 -25.06
N ILE A 21 5.36 -1.17 -24.87
CA ILE A 21 6.14 -0.94 -23.65
C ILE A 21 7.27 0.01 -24.03
N GLU A 22 7.31 1.16 -23.36
CA GLU A 22 8.26 2.22 -23.62
C GLU A 22 9.30 2.29 -22.49
N VAL A 23 10.57 2.31 -22.86
CA VAL A 23 11.69 2.65 -21.97
C VAL A 23 12.46 3.78 -22.61
N PHE A 24 13.24 4.51 -21.81
CA PHE A 24 14.03 5.63 -22.35
C PHE A 24 14.82 5.20 -23.60
N GLU A 25 14.55 5.88 -24.73
CA GLU A 25 15.16 5.69 -26.07
C GLU A 25 14.94 4.31 -26.75
N LYS A 26 14.07 3.43 -26.23
CA LYS A 26 13.82 2.12 -26.85
C LYS A 26 12.40 1.63 -26.62
N GLU A 27 11.86 0.95 -27.61
CA GLU A 27 10.69 0.08 -27.43
C GLU A 27 11.12 -1.28 -26.91
N LYS A 28 10.35 -1.82 -25.97
CA LYS A 28 10.58 -3.14 -25.40
C LYS A 28 9.37 -4.04 -25.68
N ARG A 29 9.61 -5.31 -25.96
CA ARG A 29 8.50 -6.27 -26.18
C ARG A 29 8.00 -6.88 -24.89
N MET A 30 8.84 -6.92 -23.86
CA MET A 30 8.55 -7.53 -22.57
C MET A 30 9.26 -6.76 -21.45
N ALA A 31 8.57 -6.56 -20.33
CA ALA A 31 9.13 -5.97 -19.12
C ALA A 31 9.12 -6.98 -17.97
N GLU A 32 10.18 -6.94 -17.18
CA GLU A 32 10.39 -7.79 -16.02
C GLU A 32 10.07 -7.06 -14.71
N ALA A 33 10.04 -7.80 -13.60
CA ALA A 33 9.85 -7.21 -12.28
C ALA A 33 11.01 -6.28 -11.91
N GLY A 34 10.70 -5.13 -11.29
CA GLY A 34 11.68 -4.13 -10.89
C GLY A 34 12.01 -3.09 -11.97
N GLU A 35 11.53 -3.24 -13.19
CA GLU A 35 11.77 -2.27 -14.26
C GLU A 35 10.78 -1.09 -14.20
N CYS A 36 11.30 0.12 -14.39
CA CYS A 36 10.50 1.31 -14.59
C CYS A 36 10.21 1.47 -16.09
N ILE A 37 8.95 1.36 -16.46
CA ILE A 37 8.49 1.40 -17.86
C ILE A 37 7.32 2.36 -18.03
N GLY A 38 7.19 2.89 -19.24
CA GLY A 38 5.94 3.46 -19.75
C GLY A 38 5.15 2.40 -20.49
N ILE A 39 3.85 2.52 -20.52
CA ILE A 39 3.00 1.71 -21.39
C ILE A 39 2.07 2.60 -22.19
N THR A 40 1.78 2.21 -23.41
CA THR A 40 0.65 2.74 -24.17
C THR A 40 -0.42 1.67 -24.26
N THR A 41 -1.66 2.11 -24.25
CA THR A 41 -2.84 1.22 -24.28
C THR A 41 -3.56 1.31 -25.61
N LYS A 42 -4.28 0.25 -25.97
CA LYS A 42 -5.09 0.20 -27.19
C LYS A 42 -6.23 1.21 -27.14
N ASP A 43 -6.88 1.30 -25.98
CA ASP A 43 -7.99 2.22 -25.75
C ASP A 43 -7.48 3.49 -25.07
N GLN A 44 -8.12 4.62 -25.38
CA GLN A 44 -7.84 5.87 -24.69
C GLN A 44 -8.53 5.88 -23.32
N LEU A 45 -7.75 5.74 -22.26
CA LEU A 45 -8.23 5.69 -20.89
C LEU A 45 -7.70 6.87 -20.07
N PHE A 46 -8.56 7.42 -19.23
CA PHE A 46 -8.15 8.35 -18.19
C PHE A 46 -7.80 7.54 -16.95
N VAL A 47 -6.50 7.44 -16.64
CA VAL A 47 -5.97 6.73 -15.49
C VAL A 47 -5.54 7.72 -14.44
N GLU A 48 -5.94 7.48 -13.19
CA GLU A 48 -5.59 8.33 -12.06
C GLU A 48 -4.33 7.80 -11.35
N ARG A 49 -3.61 8.72 -10.69
CA ARG A 49 -2.51 8.33 -9.83
C ARG A 49 -3.02 7.46 -8.67
N GLY A 50 -2.35 6.35 -8.40
CA GLY A 50 -2.73 5.41 -7.34
C GLY A 50 -3.36 4.13 -7.88
N GLU A 51 -3.70 4.06 -9.16
CA GLU A 51 -4.18 2.82 -9.75
C GLU A 51 -3.05 1.80 -9.92
N VAL A 52 -3.37 0.56 -9.63
CA VAL A 52 -2.49 -0.60 -9.81
C VAL A 52 -2.92 -1.35 -11.07
N ILE A 53 -1.94 -1.68 -11.91
CA ILE A 53 -2.19 -2.47 -13.11
C ILE A 53 -1.99 -3.94 -12.78
N SER A 54 -3.00 -4.75 -13.08
CA SER A 54 -2.97 -6.20 -12.92
C SER A 54 -3.21 -6.88 -14.27
N LYS A 55 -2.65 -8.06 -14.47
CA LYS A 55 -3.12 -8.95 -15.54
C LYS A 55 -4.52 -9.46 -15.19
N ILE A 56 -5.38 -9.64 -16.19
CA ILE A 56 -6.76 -10.09 -15.96
C ILE A 56 -6.83 -11.44 -15.25
N ASP A 57 -5.86 -12.31 -15.48
CA ASP A 57 -5.81 -13.64 -14.87
C ASP A 57 -5.33 -13.63 -13.39
N ASN A 58 -4.79 -12.49 -12.91
CA ASN A 58 -4.27 -12.36 -11.55
C ASN A 58 -4.53 -10.95 -11.00
N VAL A 59 -5.79 -10.66 -10.75
CA VAL A 59 -6.23 -9.34 -10.27
C VAL A 59 -6.16 -9.28 -8.74
N GLN A 60 -5.39 -8.32 -8.22
CA GLN A 60 -5.41 -7.97 -6.81
C GLN A 60 -6.77 -7.34 -6.45
N LYS A 61 -7.33 -7.78 -5.34
CA LYS A 61 -8.61 -7.26 -4.86
C LYS A 61 -8.39 -6.04 -3.97
N PRO A 62 -9.07 -4.90 -4.25
CA PRO A 62 -9.06 -3.78 -3.33
C PRO A 62 -9.73 -4.17 -2.01
N VAL A 63 -9.11 -3.76 -0.90
CA VAL A 63 -9.61 -4.02 0.46
C VAL A 63 -9.68 -2.74 1.27
N ASN A 64 -10.46 -2.78 2.35
CA ASN A 64 -10.56 -1.66 3.28
C ASN A 64 -9.91 -1.95 4.63
N GLU A 65 -9.48 -3.18 4.88
CA GLU A 65 -8.94 -3.57 6.19
C GLU A 65 -7.81 -4.57 6.04
N PHE A 66 -6.75 -4.39 6.85
CA PHE A 66 -5.61 -5.30 6.88
C PHE A 66 -4.88 -5.21 8.22
N LYS A 67 -4.13 -6.28 8.56
CA LYS A 67 -3.20 -6.28 9.70
C LYS A 67 -1.81 -5.91 9.24
N ALA A 68 -1.13 -5.13 10.05
CA ALA A 68 0.19 -4.64 9.75
C ALA A 68 1.05 -4.53 11.02
N GLN A 69 2.35 -4.63 10.82
CA GLN A 69 3.30 -4.20 11.83
C GLN A 69 3.75 -2.79 11.50
N ILE A 70 3.69 -1.91 12.49
CA ILE A 70 4.11 -0.52 12.35
C ILE A 70 5.16 -0.16 13.40
N PHE A 71 6.04 0.75 13.01
CA PHE A 71 6.98 1.41 13.89
C PHE A 71 6.59 2.89 13.99
N TRP A 72 6.35 3.36 15.23
CA TRP A 72 5.95 4.73 15.47
C TRP A 72 7.17 5.65 15.59
N MET A 73 7.21 6.71 14.78
CA MET A 73 8.36 7.60 14.65
C MET A 73 8.06 9.04 15.14
N SER A 74 6.81 9.34 15.47
CA SER A 74 6.42 10.68 15.89
C SER A 74 6.56 10.86 17.40
N ASN A 75 7.06 12.04 17.80
CA ASN A 75 7.08 12.45 19.21
C ASN A 75 5.67 12.70 19.77
N GLU A 76 4.67 12.94 18.90
CA GLU A 76 3.28 12.99 19.32
C GLU A 76 2.74 11.57 19.46
N PRO A 77 2.23 11.21 20.66
CA PRO A 77 1.55 9.92 20.84
C PRO A 77 0.34 9.81 19.91
N PHE A 78 0.20 8.66 19.28
CA PHE A 78 -1.00 8.36 18.53
C PHE A 78 -2.13 7.97 19.46
N ASN A 79 -3.32 8.50 19.19
CA ASN A 79 -4.56 8.07 19.81
C ASN A 79 -5.47 7.46 18.73
N ILE A 80 -6.08 6.33 19.01
CA ILE A 80 -6.88 5.51 18.08
C ILE A 80 -7.94 6.28 17.28
N SER A 81 -8.40 7.42 17.79
CA SER A 81 -9.42 8.25 17.15
C SER A 81 -8.93 9.22 16.06
N ASN A 82 -7.64 9.27 15.77
CA ASN A 82 -7.11 10.25 14.82
C ASN A 82 -7.16 9.75 13.39
N ASP A 83 -7.74 10.55 12.50
CA ASP A 83 -7.65 10.34 11.05
C ASP A 83 -6.22 10.63 10.58
N ILE A 84 -5.65 9.68 9.87
CA ILE A 84 -4.33 9.74 9.27
C ILE A 84 -4.41 9.36 7.78
N ILE A 85 -3.36 9.65 7.04
CA ILE A 85 -3.24 9.27 5.64
C ILE A 85 -2.28 8.09 5.53
N LEU A 86 -2.71 7.05 4.86
CA LEU A 86 -1.87 5.94 4.44
C LEU A 86 -1.34 6.24 3.03
N ARG A 87 -0.03 6.09 2.85
CA ARG A 87 0.64 6.10 1.54
C ARG A 87 1.29 4.75 1.29
N CYS A 88 0.83 4.06 0.25
CA CYS A 88 1.36 2.79 -0.21
C CYS A 88 1.63 2.88 -1.71
N SER A 89 2.91 2.76 -2.12
CA SER A 89 3.32 3.01 -3.50
C SER A 89 2.85 4.41 -3.95
N THR A 90 2.00 4.49 -4.98
CA THR A 90 1.42 5.75 -5.48
C THR A 90 0.03 6.04 -4.92
N GLN A 91 -0.53 5.13 -4.12
CA GLN A 91 -1.85 5.26 -3.49
C GLN A 91 -1.78 6.14 -2.25
N GLU A 92 -2.80 6.97 -2.07
CA GLU A 92 -2.97 7.80 -0.88
C GLU A 92 -4.43 7.75 -0.43
N VAL A 93 -4.69 7.36 0.82
CA VAL A 93 -6.04 7.21 1.33
C VAL A 93 -6.12 7.55 2.81
N LYS A 94 -7.23 8.14 3.24
CA LYS A 94 -7.52 8.33 4.66
C LYS A 94 -7.74 6.98 5.33
N CYS A 95 -7.13 6.81 6.50
CA CYS A 95 -7.25 5.60 7.30
C CYS A 95 -7.29 5.91 8.79
N SER A 96 -7.60 4.89 9.56
CA SER A 96 -7.51 4.88 11.02
C SER A 96 -6.93 3.57 11.50
N ILE A 97 -6.24 3.60 12.63
CA ILE A 97 -5.89 2.38 13.35
C ILE A 97 -7.13 2.00 14.16
N ARG A 98 -7.73 0.86 13.82
CA ARG A 98 -8.92 0.35 14.47
C ARG A 98 -8.61 -0.30 15.81
N GLU A 99 -7.50 -1.03 15.85
CA GLU A 99 -7.10 -1.81 17.01
C GLU A 99 -5.58 -1.97 17.05
N ILE A 100 -5.00 -1.94 18.25
CA ILE A 100 -3.63 -2.33 18.52
C ILE A 100 -3.68 -3.72 19.16
N LEU A 101 -3.26 -4.73 18.43
CA LEU A 101 -3.30 -6.13 18.88
C LEU A 101 -2.21 -6.42 19.90
N ARG A 102 -1.00 -5.99 19.56
CA ARG A 102 0.22 -6.14 20.40
C ARG A 102 1.12 -4.94 20.18
N LYS A 103 1.88 -4.57 21.20
CA LYS A 103 2.97 -3.62 21.03
C LYS A 103 4.15 -3.92 21.93
N ILE A 104 5.32 -3.49 21.52
CA ILE A 104 6.58 -3.62 22.23
C ILE A 104 7.32 -2.30 22.24
N ASN A 105 8.11 -2.09 23.29
CA ASN A 105 9.16 -1.08 23.28
C ASN A 105 10.36 -1.65 22.52
N THR A 106 10.80 -1.00 21.44
CA THR A 106 11.88 -1.54 20.59
C THR A 106 13.27 -1.42 21.24
N SER A 107 13.42 -0.58 22.26
CA SER A 107 14.67 -0.41 23.00
C SER A 107 14.86 -1.47 24.10
N THR A 108 13.77 -1.83 24.82
CA THR A 108 13.82 -2.81 25.91
C THR A 108 13.34 -4.19 25.50
N LEU A 109 12.65 -4.31 24.35
CA LEU A 109 11.96 -5.49 23.84
C LEU A 109 10.85 -6.01 24.77
N GLU A 110 10.41 -5.18 25.70
CA GLU A 110 9.32 -5.54 26.61
C GLU A 110 7.95 -5.34 25.95
N MET A 111 7.03 -6.25 26.24
CA MET A 111 5.64 -6.13 25.84
C MET A 111 4.96 -5.03 26.66
N ILE A 112 4.10 -4.25 26.02
CA ILE A 112 3.36 -3.15 26.63
C ILE A 112 1.86 -3.46 26.55
N ASP A 113 1.20 -3.46 27.72
CA ASP A 113 -0.24 -3.79 27.83
C ASP A 113 -1.17 -2.68 27.35
N ASP A 114 -0.70 -1.40 27.34
CA ASP A 114 -1.51 -0.28 26.84
C ASP A 114 -1.74 -0.42 25.33
N LYS A 115 -2.97 -0.70 24.93
CA LYS A 115 -3.40 -0.88 23.53
C LYS A 115 -4.13 0.34 22.95
N ASN A 116 -4.12 1.47 23.65
CA ASN A 116 -4.86 2.65 23.20
C ASN A 116 -3.96 3.70 22.54
N THR A 117 -2.67 3.65 22.78
CA THR A 117 -1.70 4.64 22.30
C THR A 117 -0.47 3.97 21.66
N LEU A 118 0.19 4.71 20.76
CA LEU A 118 1.53 4.38 20.26
C LEU A 118 2.41 5.59 20.50
N ARG A 119 3.61 5.36 21.02
CA ARG A 119 4.60 6.39 21.33
C ARG A 119 5.85 6.18 20.51
N GLU A 120 6.67 7.21 20.44
CA GLU A 120 7.99 7.13 19.81
C GLU A 120 8.77 5.89 20.30
N THR A 121 9.44 5.21 19.37
CA THR A 121 10.17 3.95 19.60
C THR A 121 9.32 2.72 19.92
N GLU A 122 8.00 2.81 19.86
CA GLU A 122 7.15 1.64 19.99
C GLU A 122 6.85 1.02 18.61
N ALA A 123 6.86 -0.30 18.56
CA ALA A 123 6.38 -1.08 17.43
C ALA A 123 5.10 -1.81 17.82
N GLY A 124 4.15 -1.87 16.91
CA GLY A 124 2.85 -2.50 17.17
C GLY A 124 2.32 -3.31 16.00
N GLU A 125 1.66 -4.41 16.32
CA GLU A 125 0.77 -5.12 15.40
C GLU A 125 -0.61 -4.47 15.50
N VAL A 126 -1.10 -3.97 14.37
CA VAL A 126 -2.33 -3.16 14.33
C VAL A 126 -3.28 -3.62 13.24
N VAL A 127 -4.56 -3.32 13.43
CA VAL A 127 -5.57 -3.41 12.37
C VAL A 127 -5.79 -2.00 11.82
N ILE A 128 -5.52 -1.82 10.54
CA ILE A 128 -5.74 -0.56 9.83
C ILE A 128 -7.00 -0.67 8.98
N ARG A 129 -7.84 0.37 9.05
CA ARG A 129 -9.02 0.50 8.20
C ARG A 129 -8.92 1.75 7.35
N THR A 130 -9.09 1.60 6.04
CA THR A 130 -9.08 2.68 5.06
C THR A 130 -10.49 3.15 4.74
N LYS A 131 -10.64 4.46 4.44
CA LYS A 131 -11.93 5.04 4.07
C LYS A 131 -12.38 4.55 2.69
N ASN A 132 -11.46 4.49 1.74
CA ASN A 132 -11.68 3.97 0.39
C ASN A 132 -10.86 2.71 0.20
N PRO A 133 -11.29 1.78 -0.67
CA PRO A 133 -10.52 0.57 -0.96
C PRO A 133 -9.12 0.89 -1.49
N VAL A 134 -8.14 0.12 -1.06
CA VAL A 134 -6.74 0.18 -1.53
C VAL A 134 -6.31 -1.18 -2.04
N VAL A 135 -5.40 -1.17 -2.99
CA VAL A 135 -4.75 -2.39 -3.49
C VAL A 135 -3.49 -2.60 -2.69
N VAL A 136 -3.52 -3.59 -1.82
CA VAL A 136 -2.39 -3.95 -0.96
C VAL A 136 -2.20 -5.47 -0.96
N GLU A 137 -0.98 -5.88 -0.66
CA GLU A 137 -0.59 -7.29 -0.53
C GLU A 137 0.28 -7.51 0.70
N LYS A 138 0.47 -8.76 1.09
CA LYS A 138 1.42 -9.08 2.15
C LYS A 138 2.83 -8.68 1.70
N PHE A 139 3.58 -8.08 2.60
CA PHE A 139 4.95 -7.63 2.30
C PHE A 139 5.85 -8.76 1.76
N LYS A 140 5.68 -9.97 2.27
CA LYS A 140 6.44 -11.15 1.81
C LYS A 140 6.11 -11.57 0.38
N ASP A 141 4.91 -11.24 -0.13
CA ASP A 141 4.45 -11.67 -1.44
C ASP A 141 4.73 -10.59 -2.50
N ILE A 142 4.38 -9.33 -2.23
CA ILE A 142 4.68 -8.16 -3.09
C ILE A 142 5.13 -6.99 -2.20
N PRO A 143 6.44 -6.81 -1.99
CA PRO A 143 6.97 -5.77 -1.09
C PRO A 143 6.51 -4.35 -1.43
N GLU A 144 6.34 -4.03 -2.72
CA GLU A 144 5.92 -2.71 -3.19
C GLU A 144 4.48 -2.36 -2.78
N LEU A 145 3.60 -3.36 -2.67
CA LEU A 145 2.21 -3.22 -2.22
C LEU A 145 2.03 -3.59 -0.75
N GLY A 146 3.09 -4.11 -0.12
CA GLY A 146 3.08 -4.57 1.26
C GLY A 146 3.77 -3.63 2.25
N ARG A 147 4.41 -2.56 1.81
CA ARG A 147 5.03 -1.53 2.66
C ARG A 147 4.30 -0.21 2.51
N PHE A 148 4.18 0.52 3.60
CA PHE A 148 3.47 1.79 3.61
C PHE A 148 4.05 2.74 4.66
N VAL A 149 3.64 4.00 4.57
CA VAL A 149 3.84 5.00 5.62
C VAL A 149 2.51 5.59 6.05
N LEU A 150 2.43 5.98 7.31
CA LEU A 150 1.34 6.77 7.86
C LEU A 150 1.78 8.22 7.96
N VAL A 151 0.92 9.12 7.52
CA VAL A 151 1.21 10.56 7.41
C VAL A 151 0.13 11.35 8.12
N LYS A 152 0.54 12.36 8.90
CA LYS A 152 -0.33 13.35 9.54
C LYS A 152 0.25 14.73 9.31
N ASN A 153 -0.56 15.70 8.89
CA ASN A 153 -0.09 17.08 8.63
C ASN A 153 1.15 17.12 7.72
N ASN A 154 1.16 16.27 6.69
CA ASN A 154 2.26 16.11 5.72
C ASN A 154 3.58 15.56 6.30
N ASN A 155 3.61 15.16 7.56
CA ASN A 155 4.77 14.52 8.20
C ASN A 155 4.55 13.01 8.30
N THR A 156 5.57 12.22 7.98
CA THR A 156 5.56 10.78 8.23
C THR A 156 5.62 10.51 9.73
N ILE A 157 4.62 9.83 10.25
CA ILE A 157 4.47 9.52 11.68
C ILE A 157 4.75 8.05 12.02
N ALA A 158 4.60 7.15 11.05
CA ALA A 158 4.93 5.75 11.19
C ALA A 158 5.28 5.12 9.84
N GLY A 159 6.08 4.08 9.87
CA GLY A 159 6.30 3.16 8.75
C GLY A 159 5.80 1.76 9.11
N GLY A 160 5.37 0.99 8.12
CA GLY A 160 4.86 -0.35 8.38
C GLY A 160 4.90 -1.30 7.21
N ILE A 161 4.70 -2.57 7.53
CA ILE A 161 4.57 -3.67 6.59
C ILE A 161 3.27 -4.43 6.84
N ILE A 162 2.67 -4.93 5.78
CA ILE A 162 1.40 -5.67 5.83
C ILE A 162 1.68 -7.15 6.02
N ASP A 163 1.07 -7.72 7.06
CA ASP A 163 1.19 -9.15 7.38
C ASP A 163 0.01 -9.95 6.82
N GLU A 164 -1.19 -9.38 6.87
CA GLU A 164 -2.42 -10.07 6.48
C GLU A 164 -3.43 -9.10 5.89
N VAL A 165 -3.97 -9.45 4.72
CA VAL A 165 -5.07 -8.72 4.09
C VAL A 165 -6.37 -9.30 4.58
N LEU A 166 -7.26 -8.46 5.13
CA LEU A 166 -8.56 -8.85 5.65
C LEU A 166 -9.65 -8.58 4.60
N ASN A 167 -10.56 -9.52 4.42
CA ASN A 167 -11.65 -9.41 3.43
C ASN A 167 -12.92 -8.85 4.09
#